data_1cefc191c92bf5c748c1030ed5986d23
#
_entry.id   1cefc191c92bf5c748c1030ed5986d23
#
_cell.length_a   1.000
_cell.length_b   1.000
_cell.length_c   1.000
_cell.angle_alpha   90.00
_cell.angle_beta   90.00
_cell.angle_gamma   90.00
#
_symmetry.space_group_name_H-M   'P 1'
#
loop_
_entity.id
_entity.type
_entity.pdbx_description
1 polymer ?
#
loop_
_entity_poly.entity_id
_entity_poly.type
_entity_poly.pdbx_seq_one_letter_code
_entity_poly.pdbx_strand_id
1 'polypeptide(L)'
;MITNWKQLAWNGIRFKAPADWEVGQIGARHLILEDEALPVMEIKWGAVKGAFSHRNHLKRLAALQSRRNKISVAEWILPPHWEKALTGFKAGGFLWQSPAASGRGAILFCAACRTATLIQFFGDSSVKREKVFLEVLKSFRDHSRDGWLLWSIFDIRATLPQSLQLVRFRFEAGKFELEFIAGGHSIHLHRWAPAAALLGGRDLHAFSRTIPEFAEGHPQPASLNDCETVEWSISPGSGWRRKICRFKLKPSFYWFRMWCLEKQNRILGVRAEGKGPLDIHLLNQICEKYESL
;
A
#
# COMPACT_ATOMS: atom_id res chain seq x y z
N MET A 1 -20.63 -19.73 -4.98
CA MET A 1 -20.55 -18.28 -5.23
C MET A 1 -19.52 -17.73 -4.26
N ILE A 2 -18.60 -16.84 -4.70
CA ILE A 2 -17.69 -16.13 -3.79
C ILE A 2 -18.58 -15.16 -3.01
N THR A 3 -18.68 -15.35 -1.70
CA THR A 3 -19.60 -14.61 -0.83
C THR A 3 -18.90 -13.47 -0.09
N ASN A 4 -17.57 -13.50 -0.02
CA ASN A 4 -16.81 -12.50 0.73
C ASN A 4 -15.73 -11.83 -0.13
N TRP A 5 -15.66 -10.50 -0.04
CA TRP A 5 -14.73 -9.66 -0.79
C TRP A 5 -13.96 -8.76 0.17
N LYS A 6 -12.65 -8.66 -0.01
CA LYS A 6 -11.81 -7.69 0.70
C LYS A 6 -11.39 -6.56 -0.21
N GLN A 7 -11.17 -5.38 0.35
CA GLN A 7 -10.61 -4.25 -0.37
C GLN A 7 -9.10 -4.25 -0.22
N LEU A 8 -8.39 -4.27 -1.33
CA LEU A 8 -6.95 -4.06 -1.41
C LEU A 8 -6.66 -2.66 -1.95
N ALA A 9 -5.67 -2.00 -1.36
CA ALA A 9 -5.22 -0.69 -1.80
C ALA A 9 -3.73 -0.54 -1.53
N TRP A 10 -2.96 -0.18 -2.54
CA TRP A 10 -1.51 -0.10 -2.45
C TRP A 10 -0.95 0.95 -3.41
N ASN A 11 -0.25 1.95 -2.86
CA ASN A 11 0.49 2.98 -3.58
C ASN A 11 -0.28 3.58 -4.78
N GLY A 12 -1.49 4.07 -4.51
CA GLY A 12 -2.33 4.79 -5.47
C GLY A 12 -3.38 3.96 -6.20
N ILE A 13 -3.28 2.63 -6.21
CA ILE A 13 -4.34 1.77 -6.75
C ILE A 13 -5.21 1.18 -5.65
N ARG A 14 -6.46 0.87 -5.99
CA ARG A 14 -7.39 0.13 -5.13
C ARG A 14 -8.35 -0.72 -5.94
N PHE A 15 -8.73 -1.87 -5.42
CA PHE A 15 -9.71 -2.77 -6.02
C PHE A 15 -10.25 -3.75 -4.97
N LYS A 16 -11.34 -4.43 -5.29
CA LYS A 16 -11.86 -5.54 -4.49
C LYS A 16 -11.33 -6.85 -5.04
N ALA A 17 -10.96 -7.76 -4.16
CA ALA A 17 -10.58 -9.12 -4.49
C ALA A 17 -11.35 -10.11 -3.61
N PRO A 18 -11.53 -11.37 -4.03
CA PRO A 18 -12.01 -12.42 -3.13
C PRO A 18 -11.23 -12.45 -1.83
N ALA A 19 -11.89 -12.73 -0.72
CA ALA A 19 -11.25 -12.70 0.60
C ALA A 19 -10.18 -13.80 0.78
N ASP A 20 -10.32 -14.90 0.05
CA ASP A 20 -9.40 -16.04 -0.03
C ASP A 20 -8.14 -15.77 -0.87
N TRP A 21 -8.14 -14.76 -1.74
CA TRP A 21 -6.91 -14.39 -2.45
C TRP A 21 -5.92 -13.69 -1.53
N GLU A 22 -4.71 -14.18 -1.45
CA GLU A 22 -3.65 -13.63 -0.62
C GLU A 22 -2.63 -12.86 -1.44
N VAL A 23 -1.89 -11.97 -0.78
CA VAL A 23 -0.77 -11.25 -1.42
C VAL A 23 0.47 -12.12 -1.34
N GLY A 24 0.80 -12.81 -2.43
CA GLY A 24 1.99 -13.65 -2.52
C GLY A 24 3.25 -12.85 -2.79
N GLN A 25 3.16 -11.78 -3.57
CA GLN A 25 4.29 -10.90 -3.83
C GLN A 25 3.88 -9.43 -3.82
N ILE A 26 4.72 -8.59 -3.21
CA ILE A 26 4.50 -7.15 -3.14
C ILE A 26 5.76 -6.36 -3.50
N GLY A 27 5.61 -5.38 -4.38
CA GLY A 27 6.61 -4.37 -4.72
C GLY A 27 6.01 -2.97 -4.62
N ALA A 28 6.80 -1.93 -4.74
CA ALA A 28 6.28 -0.56 -4.64
C ALA A 28 5.13 -0.25 -5.63
N ARG A 29 5.16 -0.87 -6.81
CA ARG A 29 4.15 -0.73 -7.87
C ARG A 29 3.87 -2.06 -8.57
N HIS A 30 3.78 -3.10 -7.79
CA HIS A 30 3.59 -4.47 -8.26
C HIS A 30 2.94 -5.31 -7.15
N LEU A 31 1.92 -6.07 -7.49
CA LEU A 31 1.29 -7.07 -6.63
C LEU A 31 1.07 -8.35 -7.44
N ILE A 32 1.31 -9.49 -6.80
CA ILE A 32 0.80 -10.79 -7.24
C ILE A 32 -0.15 -11.28 -6.16
N LEU A 33 -1.36 -11.65 -6.57
CA LEU A 33 -2.32 -12.33 -5.72
C LEU A 33 -2.34 -13.81 -6.04
N GLU A 34 -2.52 -14.61 -5.01
CA GLU A 34 -2.53 -16.06 -5.04
C GLU A 34 -3.83 -16.60 -4.44
N ASP A 35 -4.28 -17.72 -4.95
CA ASP A 35 -5.38 -18.55 -4.45
C ASP A 35 -4.80 -19.95 -4.23
N GLU A 36 -4.86 -20.48 -3.00
CA GLU A 36 -4.22 -21.75 -2.63
C GLU A 36 -2.73 -21.84 -3.06
N ALA A 37 -1.98 -20.77 -2.83
CA ALA A 37 -0.55 -20.61 -3.20
C ALA A 37 -0.26 -20.65 -4.72
N LEU A 38 -1.29 -20.54 -5.58
CA LEU A 38 -1.13 -20.42 -7.03
C LEU A 38 -1.42 -18.99 -7.48
N PRO A 39 -0.58 -18.38 -8.33
CA PRO A 39 -0.83 -17.06 -8.86
C PRO A 39 -2.16 -17.00 -9.62
N VAL A 40 -3.02 -16.04 -9.24
CA VAL A 40 -4.32 -15.81 -9.90
C VAL A 40 -4.40 -14.47 -10.59
N MET A 41 -3.68 -13.47 -10.08
CA MET A 41 -3.66 -12.12 -10.64
C MET A 41 -2.31 -11.46 -10.41
N GLU A 42 -1.83 -10.75 -11.42
CA GLU A 42 -0.70 -9.83 -11.30
C GLU A 42 -1.12 -8.43 -11.74
N ILE A 43 -0.68 -7.42 -10.99
CA ILE A 43 -0.90 -6.01 -11.34
C ILE A 43 0.40 -5.23 -11.21
N LYS A 44 0.73 -4.44 -12.25
CA LYS A 44 1.87 -3.51 -12.31
C LYS A 44 1.40 -2.17 -12.79
N TRP A 45 1.88 -1.09 -12.19
CA TRP A 45 1.49 0.26 -12.60
C TRP A 45 2.64 1.25 -12.52
N GLY A 46 2.49 2.35 -13.22
CA GLY A 46 3.51 3.40 -13.22
C GLY A 46 3.10 4.63 -14.03
N ALA A 47 3.71 5.75 -13.69
CA ALA A 47 3.51 7.00 -14.43
C ALA A 47 4.04 6.90 -15.86
N VAL A 48 3.29 7.43 -16.81
CA VAL A 48 3.66 7.50 -18.23
C VAL A 48 4.23 8.87 -18.52
N LYS A 49 5.49 8.89 -18.98
CA LYS A 49 6.13 10.09 -19.51
C LYS A 49 5.89 10.15 -21.03
N GLY A 50 5.39 11.29 -21.53
CA GLY A 50 5.09 11.47 -22.96
C GLY A 50 3.77 10.87 -23.41
N ALA A 51 3.64 10.52 -24.69
CA ALA A 51 2.44 9.96 -25.27
C ALA A 51 2.26 8.48 -24.89
N PHE A 52 1.06 8.11 -24.50
CA PHE A 52 0.71 6.70 -24.26
C PHE A 52 0.39 6.01 -25.60
N SER A 53 0.99 4.86 -25.83
CA SER A 53 0.67 3.98 -26.95
C SER A 53 0.51 2.56 -26.43
N HIS A 54 -0.70 2.03 -26.53
CA HIS A 54 -1.05 0.68 -26.14
C HIS A 54 -0.19 -0.35 -26.89
N ARG A 55 -0.11 -0.23 -28.21
CA ARG A 55 0.69 -1.13 -29.06
C ARG A 55 2.17 -1.16 -28.67
N ASN A 56 2.77 0.00 -28.31
CA ASN A 56 4.16 0.05 -27.89
C ASN A 56 4.37 -0.61 -26.53
N HIS A 57 3.42 -0.47 -25.59
CA HIS A 57 3.49 -1.17 -24.30
C HIS A 57 3.37 -2.68 -24.50
N LEU A 58 2.47 -3.13 -25.35
CA LEU A 58 2.31 -4.56 -25.67
C LEU A 58 3.56 -5.13 -26.33
N LYS A 59 4.16 -4.43 -27.30
CA LYS A 59 5.41 -4.85 -27.94
C LYS A 59 6.57 -4.98 -26.92
N ARG A 60 6.69 -4.02 -25.98
CA ARG A 60 7.69 -4.08 -24.91
C ARG A 60 7.46 -5.27 -23.97
N LEU A 61 6.20 -5.50 -23.59
CA LEU A 61 5.83 -6.64 -22.77
C LEU A 61 6.22 -7.96 -23.47
N ALA A 62 5.83 -8.12 -24.73
CA ALA A 62 6.17 -9.30 -25.53
C ALA A 62 7.69 -9.52 -25.63
N ALA A 63 8.48 -8.47 -25.91
CA ALA A 63 9.92 -8.56 -26.03
C ALA A 63 10.61 -8.94 -24.70
N LEU A 64 10.14 -8.41 -23.58
CA LEU A 64 10.67 -8.72 -22.25
C LEU A 64 10.37 -10.16 -21.83
N GLN A 65 9.17 -10.64 -22.11
CA GLN A 65 8.68 -11.96 -21.72
C GLN A 65 9.29 -13.07 -22.59
N SER A 66 9.40 -12.84 -23.90
CA SER A 66 10.00 -13.80 -24.84
C SER A 66 11.47 -14.10 -24.49
N ARG A 67 12.25 -13.09 -24.13
CA ARG A 67 13.68 -13.25 -23.80
C ARG A 67 13.94 -14.00 -22.49
N ARG A 68 13.08 -13.85 -21.50
CA ARG A 68 13.29 -14.40 -20.14
C ARG A 68 12.62 -15.75 -19.91
N ASN A 69 11.39 -15.93 -20.40
CA ASN A 69 10.51 -17.00 -19.93
C ASN A 69 9.85 -17.81 -21.07
N LYS A 70 10.22 -17.60 -22.33
CA LYS A 70 9.56 -18.23 -23.51
C LYS A 70 8.04 -17.99 -23.51
N ILE A 71 7.60 -16.81 -23.04
CA ILE A 71 6.19 -16.42 -23.02
C ILE A 71 5.85 -15.73 -24.34
N SER A 72 4.83 -16.20 -25.02
CA SER A 72 4.20 -15.52 -26.16
C SER A 72 3.15 -14.56 -25.65
N VAL A 73 3.06 -13.38 -26.27
CA VAL A 73 2.04 -12.36 -25.97
C VAL A 73 1.41 -11.92 -27.27
N ALA A 74 0.09 -12.00 -27.35
CA ALA A 74 -0.71 -11.60 -28.51
C ALA A 74 -1.72 -10.52 -28.12
N GLU A 75 -2.04 -9.63 -29.07
CA GLU A 75 -3.13 -8.68 -28.90
C GLU A 75 -4.48 -9.41 -28.83
N TRP A 76 -5.35 -8.97 -27.95
CA TRP A 76 -6.68 -9.50 -27.76
C TRP A 76 -7.70 -8.39 -27.80
N ILE A 77 -8.71 -8.55 -28.66
CA ILE A 77 -9.84 -7.61 -28.70
C ILE A 77 -10.65 -7.82 -27.43
N LEU A 78 -10.75 -6.78 -26.61
CA LEU A 78 -11.52 -6.86 -25.37
C LEU A 78 -13.00 -7.16 -25.66
N PRO A 79 -13.58 -8.16 -25.00
CA PRO A 79 -15.01 -8.39 -25.10
C PRO A 79 -15.82 -7.21 -24.53
N PRO A 80 -17.04 -6.96 -24.98
CA PRO A 80 -17.85 -5.82 -24.50
C PRO A 80 -18.03 -5.74 -22.99
N HIS A 81 -18.09 -6.86 -22.31
CA HIS A 81 -18.20 -6.90 -20.84
C HIS A 81 -16.92 -6.48 -20.13
N TRP A 82 -15.72 -6.69 -20.70
CA TRP A 82 -14.46 -6.15 -20.21
C TRP A 82 -14.36 -4.65 -20.46
N GLU A 83 -14.72 -4.19 -21.66
CA GLU A 83 -14.74 -2.75 -21.97
C GLU A 83 -15.65 -1.99 -21.01
N LYS A 84 -16.85 -2.53 -20.74
CA LYS A 84 -17.78 -1.98 -19.76
C LYS A 84 -17.20 -1.95 -18.34
N ALA A 85 -16.49 -3.00 -17.92
CA ALA A 85 -15.87 -3.08 -16.62
C ALA A 85 -14.72 -2.07 -16.45
N LEU A 86 -14.04 -1.70 -17.54
CA LEU A 86 -12.91 -0.79 -17.60
C LEU A 86 -13.27 0.63 -18.04
N THR A 87 -14.54 1.00 -17.97
CA THR A 87 -15.01 2.35 -18.30
C THR A 87 -14.22 3.42 -17.54
N GLY A 88 -13.73 4.44 -18.24
CA GLY A 88 -12.87 5.49 -17.68
C GLY A 88 -11.38 5.33 -17.97
N PHE A 89 -10.98 4.18 -18.53
CA PHE A 89 -9.62 3.93 -18.99
C PHE A 89 -9.56 3.79 -20.51
N LYS A 90 -8.43 4.20 -21.10
CA LYS A 90 -8.05 3.69 -22.42
C LYS A 90 -7.47 2.29 -22.21
N ALA A 91 -8.19 1.27 -22.64
CA ALA A 91 -7.85 -0.11 -22.40
C ALA A 91 -7.56 -0.88 -23.68
N GLY A 92 -6.67 -1.85 -23.62
CA GLY A 92 -6.43 -2.82 -24.68
C GLY A 92 -6.01 -4.17 -24.11
N GLY A 93 -6.58 -5.21 -24.67
CA GLY A 93 -6.41 -6.57 -24.17
C GLY A 93 -5.18 -7.27 -24.73
N PHE A 94 -4.72 -8.28 -24.00
CA PHE A 94 -3.70 -9.22 -24.47
C PHE A 94 -3.95 -10.62 -23.89
N LEU A 95 -3.53 -11.59 -24.65
CA LEU A 95 -3.38 -12.99 -24.21
C LEU A 95 -1.89 -13.28 -24.03
N TRP A 96 -1.59 -14.14 -23.09
CA TRP A 96 -0.24 -14.63 -22.92
C TRP A 96 -0.25 -16.15 -22.70
N GLN A 97 0.81 -16.79 -23.14
CA GLN A 97 0.98 -18.24 -23.03
C GLN A 97 2.45 -18.58 -22.80
N SER A 98 2.68 -19.49 -21.87
CA SER A 98 3.97 -20.14 -21.62
C SER A 98 3.81 -21.66 -21.69
N PRO A 99 4.89 -22.47 -21.64
CA PRO A 99 4.77 -23.91 -21.58
C PRO A 99 3.98 -24.43 -20.37
N ALA A 100 4.01 -23.70 -19.24
CA ALA A 100 3.43 -24.13 -17.98
C ALA A 100 2.09 -23.44 -17.64
N ALA A 101 1.79 -22.29 -18.24
CA ALA A 101 0.62 -21.50 -17.88
C ALA A 101 0.18 -20.59 -19.02
N SER A 102 -1.07 -20.17 -18.96
CA SER A 102 -1.64 -19.16 -19.86
C SER A 102 -2.51 -18.19 -19.09
N GLY A 103 -2.89 -17.10 -19.73
CA GLY A 103 -3.78 -16.13 -19.14
C GLY A 103 -4.12 -15.00 -20.09
N ARG A 104 -4.84 -14.05 -19.55
CA ARG A 104 -5.30 -12.86 -20.26
C ARG A 104 -5.21 -11.62 -19.38
N GLY A 105 -5.17 -10.48 -20.01
CA GLY A 105 -5.08 -9.25 -19.28
C GLY A 105 -5.43 -8.02 -20.09
N ALA A 106 -5.30 -6.88 -19.45
CA ALA A 106 -5.47 -5.58 -20.09
C ALA A 106 -4.36 -4.62 -19.66
N ILE A 107 -3.95 -3.78 -20.60
CA ILE A 107 -3.14 -2.59 -20.33
C ILE A 107 -4.10 -1.41 -20.31
N LEU A 108 -4.16 -0.72 -19.20
CA LEU A 108 -5.03 0.42 -18.93
C LEU A 108 -4.21 1.70 -18.94
N PHE A 109 -4.80 2.78 -19.37
CA PHE A 109 -4.24 4.11 -19.22
C PHE A 109 -5.29 5.09 -18.72
N CYS A 110 -5.00 5.73 -17.59
CA CYS A 110 -5.80 6.82 -17.05
C CYS A 110 -5.26 8.16 -17.55
N ALA A 111 -6.10 8.92 -18.25
CA ALA A 111 -5.72 10.24 -18.76
C ALA A 111 -5.60 11.27 -17.62
N ALA A 112 -6.37 11.12 -16.53
CA ALA A 112 -6.41 12.07 -15.42
C ALA A 112 -5.10 12.04 -14.60
N CYS A 113 -4.64 10.87 -14.16
CA CYS A 113 -3.41 10.73 -13.36
C CYS A 113 -2.18 10.32 -14.17
N ARG A 114 -2.34 10.07 -15.49
CA ARG A 114 -1.28 9.64 -16.43
C ARG A 114 -0.57 8.35 -16.00
N THR A 115 -1.29 7.46 -15.36
CA THR A 115 -0.80 6.14 -14.95
C THR A 115 -1.17 5.10 -16.00
N ALA A 116 -0.21 4.23 -16.36
CA ALA A 116 -0.51 2.99 -17.06
C ALA A 116 -0.49 1.84 -16.07
N THR A 117 -1.47 0.94 -16.20
CA THR A 117 -1.60 -0.25 -15.36
C THR A 117 -1.73 -1.48 -16.25
N LEU A 118 -0.90 -2.49 -15.98
CA LEU A 118 -1.05 -3.82 -16.53
C LEU A 118 -1.75 -4.69 -15.48
N ILE A 119 -2.86 -5.28 -15.85
CA ILE A 119 -3.57 -6.27 -15.04
C ILE A 119 -3.62 -7.55 -15.85
N GLN A 120 -3.15 -8.64 -15.28
CA GLN A 120 -3.26 -9.96 -15.90
C GLN A 120 -3.78 -11.00 -14.91
N PHE A 121 -4.56 -11.93 -15.45
CA PHE A 121 -5.12 -13.05 -14.72
C PHE A 121 -4.52 -14.35 -15.27
N PHE A 122 -4.27 -15.28 -14.36
CA PHE A 122 -3.69 -16.57 -14.64
C PHE A 122 -4.80 -17.64 -14.74
N GLY A 123 -4.57 -18.63 -15.62
CA GLY A 123 -5.45 -19.76 -15.79
C GLY A 123 -6.50 -19.61 -16.89
N ASP A 124 -7.40 -20.57 -16.92
CA ASP A 124 -8.41 -20.71 -17.96
C ASP A 124 -9.55 -19.67 -17.92
N SER A 125 -10.40 -19.73 -18.94
CA SER A 125 -11.54 -18.84 -19.12
C SER A 125 -12.87 -19.45 -18.65
N SER A 126 -12.86 -20.21 -17.55
CA SER A 126 -14.11 -20.72 -17.02
C SER A 126 -15.07 -19.59 -16.66
N VAL A 127 -16.36 -19.79 -16.87
CA VAL A 127 -17.43 -18.79 -16.62
C VAL A 127 -17.40 -18.29 -15.17
N LYS A 128 -17.05 -19.16 -14.23
CA LYS A 128 -16.95 -18.80 -12.79
C LYS A 128 -15.82 -17.82 -12.54
N ARG A 129 -14.62 -18.09 -13.07
CA ARG A 129 -13.45 -17.19 -12.93
C ARG A 129 -13.65 -15.88 -13.66
N GLU A 130 -14.29 -15.91 -14.84
CA GLU A 130 -14.59 -14.70 -15.60
C GLU A 130 -15.44 -13.70 -14.82
N LYS A 131 -16.47 -14.16 -14.11
CA LYS A 131 -17.30 -13.30 -13.25
C LYS A 131 -16.46 -12.64 -12.15
N VAL A 132 -15.53 -13.37 -11.55
CA VAL A 132 -14.62 -12.83 -10.51
C VAL A 132 -13.72 -11.76 -11.11
N PHE A 133 -13.09 -12.03 -12.26
CA PHE A 133 -12.21 -11.06 -12.92
C PHE A 133 -12.93 -9.76 -13.27
N LEU A 134 -14.17 -9.86 -13.75
CA LEU A 134 -15.00 -8.70 -14.04
C LEU A 134 -15.32 -7.86 -12.80
N GLU A 135 -15.59 -8.48 -11.66
CA GLU A 135 -15.84 -7.74 -10.41
C GLU A 135 -14.57 -7.05 -9.90
N VAL A 136 -13.41 -7.69 -10.01
CA VAL A 136 -12.11 -7.07 -9.73
C VAL A 136 -11.92 -5.83 -10.63
N LEU A 137 -12.09 -5.99 -11.96
CA LEU A 137 -11.91 -4.92 -12.93
C LEU A 137 -12.90 -3.75 -12.73
N LYS A 138 -14.18 -4.03 -12.48
CA LYS A 138 -15.20 -3.01 -12.18
C LYS A 138 -14.85 -2.18 -10.95
N SER A 139 -14.22 -2.81 -9.96
CA SER A 139 -13.86 -2.16 -8.70
C SER A 139 -12.52 -1.42 -8.75
N PHE A 140 -11.71 -1.63 -9.79
CA PHE A 140 -10.37 -1.05 -9.93
C PHE A 140 -10.41 0.48 -10.06
N ARG A 141 -9.54 1.15 -9.30
CA ARG A 141 -9.30 2.61 -9.35
C ARG A 141 -7.81 2.86 -9.18
N ASP A 142 -7.27 3.84 -9.89
CA ASP A 142 -5.84 4.17 -9.94
C ASP A 142 -5.48 5.56 -9.39
N HIS A 143 -6.44 6.27 -8.84
CA HIS A 143 -6.25 7.55 -8.15
C HIS A 143 -7.43 7.87 -7.23
N SER A 144 -7.22 8.82 -6.33
CA SER A 144 -8.26 9.42 -5.50
C SER A 144 -8.64 10.80 -6.01
N ARG A 145 -9.83 11.28 -5.66
CA ARG A 145 -10.34 12.61 -6.03
C ARG A 145 -10.36 13.60 -4.87
N ASP A 146 -10.21 13.09 -3.66
CA ASP A 146 -10.31 13.86 -2.40
C ASP A 146 -8.96 14.23 -1.78
N GLY A 147 -7.85 13.91 -2.48
CA GLY A 147 -6.50 14.18 -2.00
C GLY A 147 -5.99 13.20 -0.94
N TRP A 148 -6.74 12.15 -0.64
CA TRP A 148 -6.38 11.10 0.30
C TRP A 148 -6.25 9.75 -0.40
N LEU A 149 -5.22 8.97 -0.07
CA LEU A 149 -5.00 7.63 -0.59
C LEU A 149 -5.30 6.60 0.49
N LEU A 150 -6.09 5.60 0.13
CA LEU A 150 -6.29 4.40 0.93
C LEU A 150 -5.08 3.48 0.76
N TRP A 151 -4.61 2.95 1.86
CA TRP A 151 -3.63 1.88 1.99
C TRP A 151 -4.32 0.73 2.73
N SER A 152 -4.46 -0.43 2.09
CA SER A 152 -5.14 -1.59 2.69
C SER A 152 -4.46 -2.84 2.16
N ILE A 153 -3.59 -3.39 2.98
CA ILE A 153 -2.77 -4.56 2.61
C ILE A 153 -2.55 -5.43 3.85
N PHE A 154 -2.61 -6.75 3.70
CA PHE A 154 -2.59 -7.70 4.81
C PHE A 154 -3.68 -7.37 5.83
N ASP A 155 -3.30 -7.14 7.08
CA ASP A 155 -4.20 -6.80 8.20
C ASP A 155 -4.15 -5.32 8.62
N ILE A 156 -3.61 -4.43 7.77
CA ILE A 156 -3.57 -2.99 8.03
C ILE A 156 -4.42 -2.21 7.03
N ARG A 157 -5.06 -1.15 7.52
CA ARG A 157 -5.73 -0.14 6.72
C ARG A 157 -5.38 1.24 7.23
N ALA A 158 -4.96 2.12 6.33
CA ALA A 158 -4.68 3.52 6.65
C ALA A 158 -5.17 4.43 5.51
N THR A 159 -5.52 5.67 5.83
CA THR A 159 -5.81 6.70 4.84
C THR A 159 -4.83 7.85 5.03
N LEU A 160 -4.04 8.14 4.00
CA LEU A 160 -2.94 9.10 4.04
C LEU A 160 -3.10 10.17 2.97
N PRO A 161 -2.59 11.40 3.18
CA PRO A 161 -2.52 12.41 2.13
C PRO A 161 -1.79 11.90 0.88
N GLN A 162 -2.30 12.25 -0.28
CA GLN A 162 -1.71 11.88 -1.58
C GLN A 162 -0.32 12.49 -1.80
N SER A 163 0.03 13.56 -1.08
CA SER A 163 1.36 14.16 -1.12
C SER A 163 2.45 13.28 -0.50
N LEU A 164 2.08 12.33 0.36
CA LEU A 164 3.00 11.39 0.98
C LEU A 164 3.40 10.30 -0.02
N GLN A 165 4.70 10.19 -0.27
CA GLN A 165 5.28 9.21 -1.19
C GLN A 165 5.89 8.06 -0.41
N LEU A 166 5.48 6.82 -0.71
CA LEU A 166 6.08 5.61 -0.15
C LEU A 166 7.54 5.50 -0.61
N VAL A 167 8.46 5.41 0.33
CA VAL A 167 9.90 5.23 0.05
C VAL A 167 10.42 3.87 0.48
N ARG A 168 9.85 3.31 1.53
CA ARG A 168 10.23 1.98 2.03
C ARG A 168 9.02 1.28 2.65
N PHE A 169 9.02 -0.03 2.55
CA PHE A 169 8.10 -0.88 3.28
C PHE A 169 8.81 -2.18 3.68
N ARG A 170 8.35 -2.76 4.79
CA ARG A 170 8.83 -4.02 5.31
C ARG A 170 7.66 -4.77 5.95
N PHE A 171 7.47 -6.00 5.54
CA PHE A 171 6.48 -6.92 6.09
C PHE A 171 7.20 -8.16 6.60
N GLU A 172 7.47 -8.18 7.89
CA GLU A 172 8.12 -9.29 8.59
C GLU A 172 7.15 -9.94 9.56
N ALA A 173 7.39 -11.19 9.89
CA ALA A 173 6.63 -11.84 10.95
C ALA A 173 6.76 -10.99 12.24
N GLY A 174 5.62 -10.55 12.76
CA GLY A 174 5.59 -9.73 13.99
C GLY A 174 5.69 -8.22 13.79
N LYS A 175 6.28 -7.69 12.71
CA LYS A 175 6.42 -6.23 12.51
C LYS A 175 6.19 -5.84 11.06
N PHE A 176 5.26 -4.90 10.83
CA PHE A 176 5.11 -4.19 9.56
C PHE A 176 5.56 -2.74 9.73
N GLU A 177 6.17 -2.22 8.70
CA GLU A 177 6.64 -0.84 8.64
C GLU A 177 6.43 -0.27 7.24
N LEU A 178 5.81 0.91 7.16
CA LEU A 178 5.67 1.71 5.95
C LEU A 178 6.28 3.08 6.20
N GLU A 179 7.18 3.52 5.33
CA GLU A 179 7.83 4.83 5.42
C GLU A 179 7.43 5.70 4.25
N PHE A 180 6.99 6.90 4.56
CA PHE A 180 6.53 7.92 3.61
C PHE A 180 7.31 9.21 3.79
N ILE A 181 7.47 9.96 2.70
CA ILE A 181 8.09 11.30 2.73
C ILE A 181 7.20 12.33 2.04
N ALA A 182 7.19 13.55 2.60
CA ALA A 182 6.65 14.74 1.96
C ALA A 182 7.27 16.00 2.57
N GLY A 183 7.65 16.98 1.75
CA GLY A 183 8.06 18.31 2.21
C GLY A 183 9.22 18.33 3.21
N GLY A 184 10.11 17.34 3.19
CA GLY A 184 11.24 17.24 4.13
C GLY A 184 10.87 16.60 5.49
N HIS A 185 9.68 16.03 5.60
CA HIS A 185 9.23 15.23 6.72
C HIS A 185 9.11 13.76 6.29
N SER A 186 9.36 12.84 7.22
CA SER A 186 9.01 11.43 7.05
C SER A 186 7.95 11.02 8.07
N ILE A 187 7.06 10.12 7.63
CA ILE A 187 6.01 9.52 8.45
C ILE A 187 6.15 8.00 8.30
N HIS A 188 6.18 7.32 9.45
CA HIS A 188 6.25 5.86 9.51
C HIS A 188 4.97 5.31 10.14
N LEU A 189 4.37 4.32 9.49
CA LEU A 189 3.32 3.51 10.09
C LEU A 189 3.94 2.20 10.55
N HIS A 190 3.65 1.83 11.77
CA HIS A 190 4.11 0.58 12.37
C HIS A 190 2.94 -0.27 12.83
N ARG A 191 3.06 -1.58 12.66
CA ARG A 191 2.16 -2.56 13.24
C ARG A 191 2.99 -3.70 13.83
N TRP A 192 2.75 -4.00 15.11
CA TRP A 192 3.37 -5.13 15.80
C TRP A 192 2.32 -6.16 16.23
N ALA A 193 2.66 -7.44 16.10
CA ALA A 193 1.78 -8.56 16.42
C ALA A 193 2.59 -9.85 16.70
N PRO A 194 2.09 -10.73 17.53
CA PRO A 194 0.91 -10.56 18.42
C PRO A 194 1.23 -9.65 19.61
N ALA A 195 0.33 -8.73 19.96
CA ALA A 195 0.56 -7.76 21.03
C ALA A 195 0.82 -8.44 22.40
N ALA A 196 0.02 -9.43 22.76
CA ALA A 196 0.16 -10.15 24.03
C ALA A 196 1.56 -10.77 24.22
N ALA A 197 2.13 -11.35 23.16
CA ALA A 197 3.47 -11.93 23.21
C ALA A 197 4.56 -10.86 23.32
N LEU A 198 4.41 -9.75 22.60
CA LEU A 198 5.38 -8.65 22.60
C LEU A 198 5.36 -7.86 23.92
N LEU A 199 4.19 -7.64 24.50
CA LEU A 199 4.04 -7.00 25.79
C LEU A 199 4.59 -7.90 26.92
N GLY A 200 4.34 -9.20 26.87
CA GLY A 200 4.86 -10.15 27.87
C GLY A 200 4.46 -9.78 29.32
N GLY A 201 3.23 -9.28 29.48
CA GLY A 201 2.72 -8.82 30.77
C GLY A 201 3.13 -7.39 31.18
N ARG A 202 3.91 -6.68 30.34
CA ARG A 202 4.22 -5.25 30.51
C ARG A 202 3.10 -4.40 29.95
N ASP A 203 2.96 -3.18 30.44
CA ASP A 203 2.11 -2.16 29.83
C ASP A 203 2.73 -1.61 28.52
N LEU A 204 1.92 -0.87 27.76
CA LEU A 204 2.34 -0.27 26.50
C LEU A 204 3.46 0.77 26.67
N HIS A 205 3.47 1.48 27.83
CA HIS A 205 4.49 2.45 28.16
C HIS A 205 5.87 1.77 28.33
N ALA A 206 5.94 0.68 29.10
CA ALA A 206 7.19 -0.08 29.27
C ALA A 206 7.65 -0.70 27.95
N PHE A 207 6.74 -1.24 27.15
CA PHE A 207 7.05 -1.76 25.83
C PHE A 207 7.62 -0.68 24.90
N SER A 208 7.01 0.50 24.85
CA SER A 208 7.46 1.59 23.98
C SER A 208 8.92 1.98 24.21
N ARG A 209 9.40 1.90 25.44
CA ARG A 209 10.80 2.17 25.81
C ARG A 209 11.80 1.11 25.33
N THR A 210 11.34 -0.07 24.95
CA THR A 210 12.19 -1.13 24.39
C THR A 210 12.46 -0.96 22.90
N ILE A 211 11.75 -0.05 22.23
CA ILE A 211 11.91 0.21 20.82
C ILE A 211 13.00 1.27 20.62
N PRO A 212 14.15 0.94 20.00
CA PRO A 212 15.31 1.83 19.95
C PRO A 212 15.02 3.20 19.33
N GLU A 213 14.14 3.24 18.34
CA GLU A 213 13.75 4.47 17.65
C GLU A 213 12.98 5.44 18.57
N PHE A 214 12.55 4.97 19.75
CA PHE A 214 11.71 5.70 20.69
C PHE A 214 12.34 5.85 22.08
N ALA A 215 13.52 5.29 22.28
CA ALA A 215 14.20 5.26 23.58
C ALA A 215 14.59 6.65 24.12
N GLU A 216 14.74 7.65 23.25
CA GLU A 216 15.11 9.03 23.62
C GLU A 216 13.93 9.88 24.10
N GLY A 217 12.70 9.40 23.99
CA GLY A 217 11.49 10.12 24.36
C GLY A 217 11.05 9.87 25.81
N HIS A 218 10.22 10.76 26.31
CA HIS A 218 9.49 10.59 27.57
C HIS A 218 8.02 10.32 27.25
N PRO A 219 7.61 9.03 27.09
CA PRO A 219 6.24 8.70 26.76
C PRO A 219 5.27 9.20 27.83
N GLN A 220 4.16 9.78 27.39
CA GLN A 220 3.08 10.23 28.25
C GLN A 220 1.82 9.45 27.88
N PRO A 221 0.94 9.14 28.84
CA PRO A 221 -0.38 8.62 28.53
C PRO A 221 -1.13 9.56 27.59
N ALA A 222 -1.81 8.98 26.60
CA ALA A 222 -2.65 9.69 25.64
C ALA A 222 -3.95 8.91 25.45
N SER A 223 -4.91 9.46 24.71
CA SER A 223 -6.16 8.80 24.38
C SER A 223 -6.34 8.76 22.86
N LEU A 224 -6.73 7.60 22.36
CA LEU A 224 -7.14 7.40 20.96
C LEU A 224 -8.19 6.29 20.91
N ASN A 225 -9.44 6.63 20.60
CA ASN A 225 -10.54 5.66 20.41
C ASN A 225 -10.67 4.63 21.57
N ASP A 226 -10.57 5.10 22.81
CA ASP A 226 -10.64 4.29 24.04
C ASP A 226 -9.55 3.19 24.15
N CYS A 227 -8.48 3.30 23.37
CA CYS A 227 -7.36 2.38 23.45
C CYS A 227 -6.28 2.89 24.44
N GLU A 228 -5.60 1.95 25.11
CA GLU A 228 -4.36 2.26 25.80
C GLU A 228 -3.37 2.87 24.80
N THR A 229 -2.94 4.09 25.08
CA THR A 229 -2.16 4.89 24.13
C THR A 229 -1.01 5.60 24.85
N VAL A 230 0.14 5.65 24.22
CA VAL A 230 1.28 6.45 24.64
C VAL A 230 1.74 7.37 23.53
N GLU A 231 2.14 8.57 23.90
CA GLU A 231 2.63 9.58 22.97
C GLU A 231 3.84 10.31 23.53
N TRP A 232 4.74 10.73 22.67
CA TRP A 232 5.76 11.71 23.00
C TRP A 232 6.20 12.52 21.80
N SER A 233 6.77 13.69 22.09
CA SER A 233 7.34 14.55 21.08
C SER A 233 8.66 15.15 21.56
N ILE A 234 9.55 15.37 20.63
CA ILE A 234 10.80 16.09 20.83
C ILE A 234 10.83 17.25 19.86
N SER A 235 10.99 18.45 20.39
CA SER A 235 11.21 19.64 19.57
C SER A 235 12.47 20.37 20.05
N PRO A 236 13.26 20.98 19.16
CA PRO A 236 14.41 21.77 19.56
C PRO A 236 13.93 22.95 20.42
N GLY A 237 14.58 23.13 21.57
CA GLY A 237 14.30 24.26 22.46
C GLY A 237 14.33 25.62 21.73
N SER A 238 13.70 26.63 22.31
CA SER A 238 13.65 27.99 21.77
C SER A 238 15.05 28.61 21.74
N GLY A 239 15.33 29.47 20.77
CA GLY A 239 16.54 30.29 20.71
C GLY A 239 17.65 29.78 19.78
N TRP A 240 18.91 29.99 20.15
CA TRP A 240 20.08 29.74 19.33
C TRP A 240 20.27 28.27 18.93
N ARG A 241 19.87 27.36 19.78
CA ARG A 241 19.89 25.91 19.50
C ARG A 241 19.04 25.54 18.28
N ARG A 242 17.95 26.22 18.03
CA ARG A 242 17.09 26.03 16.85
C ARG A 242 17.81 26.39 15.54
N LYS A 243 18.68 27.40 15.54
CA LYS A 243 19.49 27.78 14.35
C LYS A 243 20.56 26.73 14.05
N ILE A 244 21.23 26.20 15.07
CA ILE A 244 22.28 25.18 14.90
C ILE A 244 21.70 23.84 14.41
N CYS A 245 20.51 23.46 14.86
CA CYS A 245 19.84 22.22 14.42
C CYS A 245 19.46 22.25 12.93
N ARG A 246 19.18 23.43 12.35
CA ARG A 246 18.89 23.58 10.91
C ARG A 246 20.06 23.20 10.00
N PHE A 247 21.28 23.30 10.46
CA PHE A 247 22.48 22.93 9.72
C PHE A 247 22.88 21.45 9.88
N LYS A 248 22.27 20.74 10.82
CA LYS A 248 22.49 19.30 10.99
C LYS A 248 21.66 18.54 9.95
N LEU A 249 22.25 17.51 9.35
CA LEU A 249 21.60 16.62 8.41
C LEU A 249 20.48 15.77 9.06
N LYS A 250 20.51 15.64 10.41
CA LYS A 250 19.54 14.85 11.17
C LYS A 250 18.24 15.62 11.43
N PRO A 251 17.09 14.96 11.46
CA PRO A 251 15.83 15.52 11.93
C PRO A 251 15.99 16.11 13.33
N SER A 252 15.22 17.15 13.64
CA SER A 252 15.24 17.81 14.96
C SER A 252 13.87 17.85 15.62
N PHE A 253 12.82 17.56 14.87
CA PHE A 253 11.47 17.40 15.37
C PHE A 253 11.07 15.94 15.23
N TYR A 254 10.59 15.36 16.33
CA TYR A 254 10.09 14.00 16.39
C TYR A 254 8.74 13.98 17.08
N TRP A 255 7.86 13.15 16.62
CA TRP A 255 6.59 12.85 17.24
C TRP A 255 6.28 11.38 17.05
N PHE A 256 5.71 10.78 18.07
CA PHE A 256 5.31 9.38 18.03
C PHE A 256 4.06 9.15 18.86
N ARG A 257 3.17 8.34 18.34
CA ARG A 257 2.01 7.80 19.06
C ARG A 257 1.90 6.30 18.79
N MET A 258 1.61 5.55 19.84
CA MET A 258 1.39 4.11 19.79
C MET A 258 0.16 3.75 20.60
N TRP A 259 -0.64 2.79 20.13
CA TRP A 259 -1.83 2.32 20.82
C TRP A 259 -2.00 0.82 20.67
N CYS A 260 -2.66 0.19 21.66
CA CYS A 260 -2.93 -1.24 21.72
C CYS A 260 -4.37 -1.54 21.30
N LEU A 261 -4.54 -2.40 20.33
CA LEU A 261 -5.81 -2.97 19.89
C LEU A 261 -5.96 -4.36 20.51
N GLU A 262 -6.43 -4.44 21.74
CA GLU A 262 -6.49 -5.69 22.53
C GLU A 262 -7.29 -6.79 21.79
N LYS A 263 -8.48 -6.44 21.28
CA LYS A 263 -9.37 -7.40 20.58
C LYS A 263 -8.72 -8.01 19.33
N GLN A 264 -7.92 -7.25 18.61
CA GLN A 264 -7.19 -7.69 17.42
C GLN A 264 -5.82 -8.28 17.77
N ASN A 265 -5.37 -8.16 19.03
CA ASN A 265 -4.04 -8.55 19.49
C ASN A 265 -2.92 -7.88 18.65
N ARG A 266 -3.06 -6.56 18.46
CA ARG A 266 -2.17 -5.72 17.65
C ARG A 266 -1.74 -4.47 18.40
N ILE A 267 -0.54 -3.99 18.12
CA ILE A 267 -0.08 -2.65 18.49
C ILE A 267 0.13 -1.89 17.20
N LEU A 268 -0.44 -0.69 17.10
CA LEU A 268 -0.22 0.23 16.01
C LEU A 268 0.60 1.42 16.49
N GLY A 269 1.36 2.03 15.57
CA GLY A 269 2.13 3.22 15.87
C GLY A 269 2.32 4.11 14.64
N VAL A 270 2.32 5.41 14.88
CA VAL A 270 2.66 6.44 13.89
C VAL A 270 3.83 7.25 14.43
N ARG A 271 4.92 7.30 13.65
CA ARG A 271 6.08 8.14 13.93
C ARG A 271 6.23 9.18 12.84
N ALA A 272 6.53 10.40 13.24
CA ALA A 272 6.88 11.47 12.31
C ALA A 272 8.19 12.13 12.73
N GLU A 273 8.98 12.53 11.73
CA GLU A 273 10.21 13.27 11.96
C GLU A 273 10.46 14.29 10.84
N GLY A 274 11.18 15.36 11.16
CA GLY A 274 11.48 16.39 10.19
C GLY A 274 12.47 17.44 10.68
N LYS A 275 12.91 18.30 9.75
CA LYS A 275 13.77 19.45 10.06
C LYS A 275 13.00 20.70 10.49
N GLY A 276 11.69 20.71 10.32
CA GLY A 276 10.76 21.76 10.69
C GLY A 276 9.64 21.25 11.58
N PRO A 277 8.79 22.15 12.09
CA PRO A 277 7.62 21.79 12.90
C PRO A 277 6.74 20.77 12.18
N LEU A 278 6.25 19.79 12.93
CA LEU A 278 5.35 18.76 12.44
C LEU A 278 3.90 19.26 12.53
N ASP A 279 3.09 18.88 11.54
CA ASP A 279 1.66 19.14 11.55
C ASP A 279 0.95 18.10 12.43
N ILE A 280 0.75 18.45 13.71
CA ILE A 280 0.13 17.57 14.71
C ILE A 280 -1.33 17.25 14.35
N HIS A 281 -2.06 18.22 13.73
CA HIS A 281 -3.44 17.98 13.31
C HIS A 281 -3.51 16.88 12.24
N LEU A 282 -2.63 16.94 11.24
CA LEU A 282 -2.51 15.90 10.22
C LEU A 282 -2.13 14.55 10.83
N LEU A 283 -1.19 14.52 11.78
CA LEU A 283 -0.76 13.28 12.43
C LEU A 283 -1.90 12.65 13.24
N ASN A 284 -2.71 13.44 13.93
CA ASN A 284 -3.92 12.98 14.60
C ASN A 284 -4.91 12.35 13.61
N GLN A 285 -5.19 13.02 12.49
CA GLN A 285 -6.07 12.47 11.45
C GLN A 285 -5.55 11.15 10.87
N ILE A 286 -4.23 11.00 10.73
CA ILE A 286 -3.62 9.74 10.28
C ILE A 286 -3.84 8.64 11.31
N CYS A 287 -3.62 8.92 12.62
CA CYS A 287 -3.86 7.95 13.68
C CYS A 287 -5.32 7.48 13.74
N GLU A 288 -6.27 8.42 13.62
CA GLU A 288 -7.71 8.11 13.61
C GLU A 288 -8.14 7.23 12.43
N LYS A 289 -7.40 7.29 11.31
CA LYS A 289 -7.67 6.55 10.07
C LYS A 289 -6.73 5.36 9.87
N TYR A 290 -5.95 5.00 10.90
CA TYR A 290 -5.06 3.84 10.87
C TYR A 290 -5.60 2.74 11.78
N GLU A 291 -5.97 1.62 11.19
CA GLU A 291 -6.64 0.49 11.85
C GLU A 291 -6.04 -0.86 11.45
N SER A 292 -6.30 -1.88 12.25
CA SER A 292 -6.07 -3.29 11.91
C SER A 292 -7.40 -3.94 11.52
N LEU A 293 -7.37 -4.73 10.45
CA LEU A 293 -8.54 -5.43 9.90
C LEU A 293 -8.75 -6.77 10.60
#